data_c22cce3fedf3a875aed488fdd37118ca
#
_entry.id   c22cce3fedf3a875aed488fdd37118ca
#
_cell.length_a   1.000
_cell.length_b   1.000
_cell.length_c   1.000
_cell.angle_alpha   90.00
_cell.angle_beta   90.00
_cell.angle_gamma   90.00
#
_symmetry.space_group_name_H-M   'P 1'
#
loop_
_entity.id
_entity.type
_entity.pdbx_description
1 polymer ?
#
loop_
_entity_poly.entity_id
_entity_poly.type
_entity_poly.pdbx_seq_one_letter_code
_entity_poly.pdbx_strand_id
1 'polypeptide(L)'
;MSEEEIRQLTDFQINEITEHRIYSRLAALQKNSHNRQVLSELAKEELTHFYTLKKYTGKTPAPQLWKVNRYVWIARLFGLTFGIKLMEKGEGTAQKVYRQ
;
A
#
# COMPACT_ATOMS: atom_id res chain seq x y z
N MET A 1 15.24 11.59 -16.76
CA MET A 1 14.11 11.80 -15.83
C MET A 1 14.47 12.91 -14.86
N SER A 2 13.57 13.87 -14.66
CA SER A 2 13.84 15.02 -13.80
C SER A 2 13.82 14.62 -12.32
N GLU A 3 14.42 15.48 -11.47
CA GLU A 3 14.38 15.25 -10.01
C GLU A 3 12.95 15.21 -9.49
N GLU A 4 12.09 16.07 -10.05
CA GLU A 4 10.68 16.11 -9.67
C GLU A 4 9.96 14.81 -10.01
N GLU A 5 10.19 14.27 -11.19
CA GLU A 5 9.62 12.99 -11.61
C GLU A 5 10.10 11.85 -10.71
N ILE A 6 11.39 11.83 -10.38
CA ILE A 6 11.95 10.81 -9.48
C ILE A 6 11.34 10.92 -8.09
N ARG A 7 11.14 12.15 -7.60
CA ARG A 7 10.50 12.36 -6.30
C ARG A 7 9.06 11.85 -6.29
N GLN A 8 8.30 12.11 -7.34
CA GLN A 8 6.93 11.63 -7.46
C GLN A 8 6.88 10.10 -7.49
N LEU A 9 7.77 9.47 -8.24
CA LEU A 9 7.86 8.02 -8.29
C LEU A 9 8.28 7.43 -6.95
N THR A 10 9.16 8.11 -6.23
CA THR A 10 9.58 7.69 -4.89
C THR A 10 8.42 7.75 -3.91
N ASP A 11 7.58 8.79 -3.99
CA ASP A 11 6.38 8.90 -3.16
C ASP A 11 5.42 7.75 -3.46
N PHE A 12 5.27 7.35 -4.72
CA PHE A 12 4.51 6.17 -5.09
C PHE A 12 5.10 4.90 -4.49
N GLN A 13 6.43 4.76 -4.52
CA GLN A 13 7.08 3.62 -3.90
C GLN A 13 6.78 3.53 -2.41
N ILE A 14 6.78 4.65 -1.72
CA ILE A 14 6.44 4.70 -0.28
C ILE A 14 5.01 4.22 -0.07
N ASN A 15 4.08 4.67 -0.90
CA ASN A 15 2.68 4.21 -0.81
C ASN A 15 2.58 2.71 -1.06
N GLU A 16 3.24 2.20 -2.08
CA GLU A 16 3.17 0.79 -2.44
C GLU A 16 3.76 -0.11 -1.34
N ILE A 17 4.91 0.25 -0.78
CA ILE A 17 5.51 -0.55 0.28
C ILE A 17 4.72 -0.43 1.58
N THR A 18 4.10 0.71 1.83
CA THR A 18 3.22 0.90 2.98
C THR A 18 1.98 0.01 2.85
N GLU A 19 1.34 0.01 1.68
CA GLU A 19 0.17 -0.83 1.42
C GLU A 19 0.51 -2.32 1.45
N HIS A 20 1.67 -2.70 0.93
CA HIS A 20 2.16 -4.07 1.04
C HIS A 20 2.18 -4.52 2.51
N ARG A 21 2.70 -3.69 3.40
CA ARG A 21 2.74 -3.99 4.83
C ARG A 21 1.36 -4.07 5.44
N ILE A 22 0.46 -3.17 5.05
CA ILE A 22 -0.92 -3.16 5.55
C ILE A 22 -1.61 -4.46 5.15
N TYR A 23 -1.58 -4.82 3.87
CA TYR A 23 -2.22 -6.03 3.38
C TYR A 23 -1.63 -7.29 4.01
N SER A 24 -0.30 -7.34 4.18
CA SER A 24 0.37 -8.48 4.81
C SER A 24 -0.07 -8.66 6.26
N ARG A 25 -0.16 -7.57 7.01
CA ARG A 25 -0.60 -7.63 8.42
C ARG A 25 -2.07 -7.99 8.53
N LEU A 26 -2.91 -7.44 7.66
CA LEU A 26 -4.34 -7.77 7.64
C LEU A 26 -4.55 -9.23 7.27
N ALA A 27 -3.78 -9.76 6.31
CA ALA A 27 -3.85 -11.18 5.94
C ALA A 27 -3.53 -12.08 7.13
N ALA A 28 -2.51 -11.74 7.89
CA ALA A 28 -2.09 -12.53 9.06
C ALA A 28 -3.17 -12.56 10.15
N LEU A 29 -4.04 -11.56 10.21
CA LEU A 29 -5.11 -11.47 11.20
C LEU A 29 -6.41 -12.18 10.77
N GLN A 30 -6.51 -12.59 9.51
CA GLN A 30 -7.73 -13.21 8.99
C GLN A 30 -7.80 -14.69 9.34
N LYS A 31 -8.95 -15.11 9.87
CA LYS A 31 -9.25 -16.53 10.10
C LYS A 31 -9.82 -17.18 8.85
N ASN A 32 -10.54 -16.42 8.04
CA ASN A 32 -11.12 -16.89 6.79
C ASN A 32 -10.03 -17.07 5.74
N SER A 33 -9.89 -18.28 5.19
CA SER A 33 -8.83 -18.61 4.24
C SER A 33 -8.95 -17.83 2.93
N HIS A 34 -10.17 -17.58 2.47
CA HIS A 34 -10.40 -16.80 1.26
C HIS A 34 -9.92 -15.36 1.43
N ASN A 35 -10.31 -14.72 2.52
CA ASN A 35 -9.87 -13.34 2.80
C ASN A 35 -8.35 -13.26 2.93
N ARG A 36 -7.74 -14.25 3.60
CA ARG A 36 -6.29 -14.29 3.74
C ARG A 36 -5.61 -14.38 2.39
N GLN A 37 -6.13 -15.24 1.50
CA GLN A 37 -5.58 -15.40 0.17
C GLN A 37 -5.67 -14.12 -0.64
N VAL A 38 -6.84 -13.47 -0.66
CA VAL A 38 -7.03 -12.22 -1.39
C VAL A 38 -6.07 -11.14 -0.90
N LEU A 39 -5.96 -10.97 0.42
CA LEU A 39 -5.07 -9.97 0.99
C LEU A 39 -3.60 -10.29 0.71
N SER A 40 -3.23 -11.56 0.73
CA SER A 40 -1.86 -11.96 0.41
C SER A 40 -1.52 -11.67 -1.05
N GLU A 41 -2.46 -11.88 -1.96
CA GLU A 41 -2.28 -11.56 -3.38
C GLU A 41 -2.14 -10.05 -3.60
N LEU A 42 -2.98 -9.24 -2.92
CA LEU A 42 -2.86 -7.79 -2.96
C LEU A 42 -1.51 -7.32 -2.44
N ALA A 43 -1.03 -7.93 -1.35
CA ALA A 43 0.27 -7.61 -0.81
C ALA A 43 1.39 -7.88 -1.82
N LYS A 44 1.30 -9.00 -2.55
CA LYS A 44 2.27 -9.33 -3.59
C LYS A 44 2.25 -8.34 -4.75
N GLU A 45 1.05 -7.93 -5.17
CA GLU A 45 0.90 -6.94 -6.24
C GLU A 45 1.57 -5.62 -5.87
N GLU A 46 1.34 -5.15 -4.65
CA GLU A 46 1.95 -3.90 -4.18
C GLU A 46 3.47 -4.00 -4.14
N LEU A 47 3.99 -5.15 -3.72
CA LEU A 47 5.43 -5.37 -3.70
C LEU A 47 6.02 -5.39 -5.12
N THR A 48 5.30 -5.98 -6.07
CA THR A 48 5.69 -5.98 -7.47
C THR A 48 5.76 -4.56 -8.02
N HIS A 49 4.75 -3.73 -7.73
CA HIS A 49 4.74 -2.32 -8.12
C HIS A 49 5.92 -1.57 -7.53
N PHE A 50 6.23 -1.82 -6.27
CA PHE A 50 7.37 -1.20 -5.59
C PHE A 50 8.68 -1.48 -6.33
N TYR A 51 8.93 -2.73 -6.67
CA TYR A 51 10.16 -3.12 -7.37
C TYR A 51 10.20 -2.63 -8.82
N THR A 52 9.04 -2.54 -9.46
CA THR A 52 8.95 -1.95 -10.79
C THR A 52 9.36 -0.48 -10.75
N LEU A 53 8.86 0.28 -9.77
CA LEU A 53 9.22 1.69 -9.60
C LEU A 53 10.69 1.87 -9.23
N LYS A 54 11.26 0.93 -8.46
CA LYS A 54 12.67 0.95 -8.09
C LYS A 54 13.59 0.97 -9.29
N LYS A 55 13.19 0.33 -10.40
CA LYS A 55 14.00 0.34 -11.64
C LYS A 55 14.21 1.74 -12.17
N TYR A 56 13.27 2.65 -11.92
CA TYR A 56 13.34 4.03 -12.37
C TYR A 56 13.97 4.96 -11.35
N THR A 57 13.68 4.76 -10.06
CA THR A 57 14.17 5.65 -9.00
C THR A 57 15.53 5.25 -8.46
N GLY A 58 15.87 3.96 -8.52
CA GLY A 58 17.06 3.42 -7.89
C GLY A 58 17.03 3.46 -6.37
N LYS A 59 15.85 3.72 -5.78
CA LYS A 59 15.69 3.89 -4.33
C LYS A 59 14.90 2.75 -3.71
N THR A 60 15.12 2.56 -2.41
CA THR A 60 14.40 1.54 -1.62
C THR A 60 13.86 2.21 -0.36
N PRO A 61 12.84 3.09 -0.50
CA PRO A 61 12.30 3.81 0.66
C PRO A 61 11.59 2.87 1.63
N ALA A 62 11.54 3.25 2.90
CA ALA A 62 10.88 2.49 3.94
C ALA A 62 9.37 2.78 3.97
N PRO A 63 8.56 1.82 4.43
CA PRO A 63 7.13 2.07 4.62
C PRO A 63 6.86 3.04 5.77
N GLN A 64 5.71 3.71 5.71
CA GLN A 64 5.25 4.60 6.77
C GLN A 64 4.56 3.76 7.86
N LEU A 65 5.32 3.34 8.87
CA LEU A 65 4.83 2.41 9.89
C LEU A 65 3.65 2.96 10.70
N TRP A 66 3.62 4.29 10.94
CA TRP A 66 2.49 4.89 11.63
C TRP A 66 1.18 4.71 10.85
N LYS A 67 1.25 4.78 9.53
CA LYS A 67 0.11 4.59 8.65
C LYS A 67 -0.34 3.12 8.63
N VAL A 68 0.62 2.20 8.60
CA VAL A 68 0.35 0.76 8.71
C VAL A 68 -0.41 0.48 10.00
N ASN A 69 0.10 0.95 11.13
CA ASN A 69 -0.55 0.75 12.43
C ASN A 69 -1.95 1.34 12.47
N ARG A 70 -2.13 2.55 11.93
CA ARG A 70 -3.43 3.22 11.89
C ARG A 70 -4.48 2.40 11.16
N TYR A 71 -4.17 1.93 9.95
CA TYR A 71 -5.15 1.17 9.16
C TYR A 71 -5.42 -0.21 9.72
N VAL A 72 -4.42 -0.86 10.30
CA VAL A 72 -4.62 -2.14 10.97
C VAL A 72 -5.56 -1.96 12.17
N TRP A 73 -5.37 -0.91 12.97
CA TRP A 73 -6.26 -0.60 14.10
C TRP A 73 -7.69 -0.31 13.62
N ILE A 74 -7.85 0.50 12.57
CA ILE A 74 -9.17 0.81 12.02
C ILE A 74 -9.87 -0.47 11.56
N ALA A 75 -9.16 -1.36 10.88
CA ALA A 75 -9.72 -2.61 10.41
C ALA A 75 -10.14 -3.51 11.59
N ARG A 76 -9.38 -3.52 12.67
CA ARG A 76 -9.71 -4.31 13.87
C ARG A 76 -10.92 -3.76 14.61
N LEU A 77 -11.07 -2.45 14.67
CA LEU A 77 -12.17 -1.80 15.41
C LEU A 77 -13.47 -1.72 14.61
N PHE A 78 -13.38 -1.42 13.32
CA PHE A 78 -14.54 -1.15 12.47
C PHE A 78 -14.77 -2.19 11.38
N GLY A 79 -13.90 -3.17 11.28
CA GLY A 79 -14.00 -4.26 10.31
C GLY A 79 -13.10 -4.08 9.11
N LEU A 80 -12.77 -5.21 8.49
CA LEU A 80 -11.84 -5.29 7.37
C LEU A 80 -12.30 -4.45 6.18
N THR A 81 -13.57 -4.58 5.81
CA THR A 81 -14.12 -3.87 4.65
C THR A 81 -14.01 -2.35 4.81
N PHE A 82 -14.32 -1.85 6.00
CA PHE A 82 -14.23 -0.41 6.27
C PHE A 82 -12.79 0.09 6.17
N GLY A 83 -11.85 -0.64 6.77
CA GLY A 83 -10.43 -0.27 6.73
C GLY A 83 -9.87 -0.24 5.32
N ILE A 84 -10.21 -1.25 4.50
CA ILE A 84 -9.76 -1.33 3.12
C ILE A 84 -10.36 -0.20 2.28
N LYS A 85 -11.66 0.06 2.42
CA LYS A 85 -12.31 1.14 1.67
C LYS A 85 -11.70 2.50 1.99
N LEU A 86 -11.39 2.75 3.25
CA LEU A 86 -10.79 4.00 3.66
C LEU A 86 -9.38 4.15 3.06
N MET A 87 -8.60 3.09 3.05
CA MET A 87 -7.28 3.07 2.46
C MET A 87 -7.34 3.28 0.94
N GLU A 88 -8.23 2.57 0.25
CA GLU A 88 -8.39 2.69 -1.20
C GLU A 88 -8.85 4.09 -1.62
N LYS A 89 -9.66 4.74 -0.81
CA LYS A 89 -10.09 6.12 -1.09
C LYS A 89 -8.91 7.06 -1.13
N GLY A 90 -7.97 6.91 -0.19
CA GLY A 90 -6.75 7.71 -0.19
C GLY A 90 -5.88 7.43 -1.40
N GLU A 91 -5.73 6.15 -1.77
CA GLU A 91 -4.98 5.74 -2.94
C GLU A 91 -5.61 6.27 -4.23
N GLY A 92 -6.93 6.15 -4.37
CA GLY A 92 -7.63 6.65 -5.55
C GLY A 92 -7.43 8.14 -5.76
N THR A 93 -7.42 8.91 -4.68
CA THR A 93 -7.15 10.35 -4.74
C THR A 93 -5.73 10.61 -5.23
N ALA A 94 -4.74 9.89 -4.69
CA ALA A 94 -3.35 10.02 -5.11
C ALA A 94 -3.17 9.68 -6.59
N GLN A 95 -3.82 8.63 -7.07
CA GLN A 95 -3.74 8.23 -8.47
C GLN A 95 -4.35 9.28 -9.40
N LYS A 96 -5.45 9.90 -9.01
CA LYS A 96 -6.07 10.96 -9.80
C LYS A 96 -5.14 12.15 -9.96
N VAL A 97 -4.51 12.57 -8.89
CA VAL A 97 -3.54 13.68 -8.93
C VAL A 97 -2.37 13.33 -9.83
N TYR A 98 -1.88 12.10 -9.74
CA TYR A 98 -0.74 11.66 -10.53
C TYR A 98 -1.03 11.61 -12.02
N ARG A 99 -2.23 11.20 -12.42
CA ARG A 99 -2.60 11.09 -13.84
C ARG A 99 -2.80 12.44 -14.53
N GLN A 100 -2.96 13.47 -13.78
CA GLN A 100 -3.05 14.83 -14.33
C GLN A 100 -1.65 15.40 -14.58
#